data_bc5563e2cb823b87a40f594c3d5b8bc6
#
_entry.id   bc5563e2cb823b87a40f594c3d5b8bc6
#
_cell.length_a   1.000
_cell.length_b   1.000
_cell.length_c   1.000
_cell.angle_alpha   90.00
_cell.angle_beta   90.00
_cell.angle_gamma   90.00
#
_symmetry.space_group_name_H-M   'P 1'
#
loop_
_entity.id
_entity.type
_entity.pdbx_description
1 polymer ?
#
loop_
_entity_poly.entity_id
_entity_poly.type
_entity_poly.pdbx_seq_one_letter_code
_entity_poly.pdbx_strand_id
1 'polypeptide(L)'
;MAVLHLRGGARGHYLEVADSRTTLARDAYTYLHVVFIAGIILSAVGDELVIAHPAEILPPYEVAAVAAGPAGYLFAHALFGYRLTGSWYKSKLLGTLACVAVGFLGLFVPALALAGTLVVVLVTVIAAGYLSAPRSQEQGADLYQG
;
A
#
# COMPACT_ATOMS: atom_id res chain seq x y z
N MET A 1 23.55 49.68 1.91
CA MET A 1 23.17 48.98 0.64
C MET A 1 23.44 47.46 0.62
N ALA A 2 24.13 46.88 1.58
CA ALA A 2 24.46 45.44 1.62
C ALA A 2 23.35 44.52 2.17
N VAL A 3 22.40 45.03 2.92
CA VAL A 3 21.35 44.24 3.59
C VAL A 3 20.25 43.77 2.63
N LEU A 4 20.06 44.42 1.47
CA LEU A 4 19.02 44.07 0.51
C LEU A 4 19.42 42.85 -0.36
N HIS A 5 20.71 42.60 -0.56
CA HIS A 5 21.19 41.48 -1.37
C HIS A 5 21.08 40.11 -0.67
N LEU A 6 21.18 40.08 0.65
CA LEU A 6 21.10 38.83 1.45
C LEU A 6 19.66 38.31 1.60
N ARG A 7 18.66 39.19 1.50
CA ARG A 7 17.22 38.79 1.58
C ARG A 7 16.69 38.15 0.30
N GLY A 8 17.26 38.47 -0.87
CA GLY A 8 16.88 37.89 -2.15
C GLY A 8 17.36 36.43 -2.30
N GLY A 9 18.60 36.13 -1.87
CA GLY A 9 19.17 34.79 -1.98
C GLY A 9 18.49 33.75 -1.07
N ALA A 10 18.15 34.12 0.16
CA ALA A 10 17.46 33.22 1.07
C ALA A 10 16.05 32.87 0.58
N ARG A 11 15.27 33.84 0.10
CA ARG A 11 13.92 33.59 -0.44
C ARG A 11 13.93 32.73 -1.69
N GLY A 12 14.90 32.92 -2.61
CA GLY A 12 15.05 32.10 -3.80
C GLY A 12 15.30 30.65 -3.44
N HIS A 13 16.19 30.40 -2.47
CA HIS A 13 16.54 29.05 -2.04
C HIS A 13 15.37 28.32 -1.33
N TYR A 14 14.57 29.01 -0.53
CA TYR A 14 13.36 28.46 0.10
C TYR A 14 12.29 28.12 -0.94
N LEU A 15 12.12 28.90 -1.99
CA LEU A 15 11.14 28.66 -3.04
C LEU A 15 11.56 27.49 -3.94
N GLU A 16 12.83 27.35 -4.28
CA GLU A 16 13.35 26.21 -5.05
C GLU A 16 13.22 24.88 -4.27
N VAL A 17 13.54 24.89 -2.98
CA VAL A 17 13.39 23.71 -2.10
C VAL A 17 11.93 23.34 -1.91
N ALA A 18 11.03 24.32 -1.80
CA ALA A 18 9.59 24.07 -1.69
C ALA A 18 9.02 23.52 -3.00
N ASP A 19 9.41 24.04 -4.14
CA ASP A 19 8.95 23.60 -5.46
C ASP A 19 9.44 22.19 -5.81
N SER A 20 10.69 21.87 -5.49
CA SER A 20 11.24 20.52 -5.68
C SER A 20 10.53 19.48 -4.79
N ARG A 21 10.19 19.82 -3.54
CA ARG A 21 9.44 18.93 -2.65
C ARG A 21 8.01 18.71 -3.13
N THR A 22 7.36 19.73 -3.65
CA THR A 22 6.00 19.65 -4.19
C THR A 22 5.95 18.78 -5.45
N THR A 23 6.95 18.93 -6.34
CA THR A 23 7.06 18.13 -7.56
C THR A 23 7.34 16.66 -7.23
N LEU A 24 8.28 16.39 -6.33
CA LEU A 24 8.57 15.02 -5.87
C LEU A 24 7.37 14.36 -5.19
N ALA A 25 6.61 15.09 -4.40
CA ALA A 25 5.41 14.58 -3.76
C ALA A 25 4.31 14.26 -4.78
N ARG A 26 4.12 15.11 -5.78
CA ARG A 26 3.15 14.91 -6.87
C ARG A 26 3.52 13.71 -7.73
N ASP A 27 4.78 13.58 -8.11
CA ASP A 27 5.26 12.48 -8.95
C ASP A 27 5.16 11.15 -8.18
N ALA A 28 5.58 11.13 -6.91
CA ALA A 28 5.44 9.96 -6.06
C ALA A 28 3.96 9.54 -5.90
N TYR A 29 3.05 10.50 -5.74
CA TYR A 29 1.62 10.22 -5.66
C TYR A 29 1.09 9.62 -6.97
N THR A 30 1.47 10.16 -8.12
CA THR A 30 1.05 9.66 -9.44
C THR A 30 1.52 8.23 -9.69
N TYR A 31 2.80 7.94 -9.46
CA TYR A 31 3.34 6.59 -9.64
C TYR A 31 2.71 5.58 -8.68
N LEU A 32 2.51 5.94 -7.42
CA LEU A 32 1.85 5.07 -6.46
C LEU A 32 0.39 4.81 -6.82
N HIS A 33 -0.31 5.82 -7.34
CA HIS A 33 -1.69 5.65 -7.80
C HIS A 33 -1.79 4.66 -8.97
N VAL A 34 -0.85 4.70 -9.91
CA VAL A 34 -0.77 3.73 -11.01
C VAL A 34 -0.55 2.31 -10.47
N VAL A 35 0.33 2.13 -9.47
CA VAL A 35 0.57 0.82 -8.86
C VAL A 35 -0.67 0.30 -8.12
N PHE A 36 -1.42 1.19 -7.45
CA PHE A 36 -2.70 0.82 -6.82
C PHE A 36 -3.72 0.32 -7.86
N ILE A 37 -3.90 1.06 -8.94
CA ILE A 37 -4.84 0.69 -10.02
C ILE A 37 -4.39 -0.63 -10.65
N ALA A 38 -3.11 -0.81 -10.94
CA ALA A 38 -2.58 -2.05 -11.49
C ALA A 38 -2.84 -3.25 -10.55
N GLY A 39 -2.65 -3.07 -9.24
CA GLY A 39 -2.97 -4.09 -8.23
C GLY A 39 -4.45 -4.48 -8.23
N ILE A 40 -5.35 -3.51 -8.33
CA ILE A 40 -6.80 -3.75 -8.39
C ILE A 40 -7.18 -4.51 -9.67
N ILE A 41 -6.66 -4.06 -10.82
CA ILE A 41 -6.93 -4.73 -12.11
C ILE A 41 -6.43 -6.17 -12.09
N LEU A 42 -5.22 -6.39 -11.56
CA LEU A 42 -4.63 -7.72 -11.46
C LEU A 42 -5.41 -8.62 -10.49
N SER A 43 -5.95 -8.06 -9.41
CA SER A 43 -6.87 -8.80 -8.52
C SER A 43 -8.14 -9.22 -9.25
N ALA A 44 -8.74 -8.33 -10.04
CA ALA A 44 -9.94 -8.66 -10.82
C ALA A 44 -9.69 -9.78 -11.84
N VAL A 45 -8.53 -9.76 -12.51
CA VAL A 45 -8.11 -10.86 -13.41
C VAL A 45 -7.91 -12.16 -12.64
N GLY A 46 -7.31 -12.09 -11.46
CA GLY A 46 -7.16 -13.24 -10.57
C GLY A 46 -8.50 -13.85 -10.15
N ASP A 47 -9.46 -13.01 -9.78
CA ASP A 47 -10.82 -13.46 -9.41
C ASP A 47 -11.53 -14.15 -10.59
N GLU A 48 -11.39 -13.64 -11.81
CA GLU A 48 -11.92 -14.25 -13.01
C GLU A 48 -11.35 -15.69 -13.22
N LEU A 49 -10.04 -15.87 -13.06
CA LEU A 49 -9.40 -17.18 -13.17
C LEU A 49 -9.91 -18.17 -12.12
N VAL A 50 -10.10 -17.71 -10.88
CA VAL A 50 -10.63 -18.52 -9.79
C VAL A 50 -12.08 -18.93 -10.05
N ILE A 51 -12.92 -18.03 -10.57
CA ILE A 51 -14.32 -18.31 -10.89
C ILE A 51 -14.42 -19.26 -12.06
N ALA A 52 -13.53 -19.17 -13.05
CA ALA A 52 -13.53 -20.05 -14.21
C ALA A 52 -13.14 -21.49 -13.85
N HIS A 53 -12.21 -21.69 -12.90
CA HIS A 53 -11.63 -22.99 -12.56
C HIS A 53 -11.56 -23.22 -11.04
N PRO A 54 -12.69 -23.16 -10.30
CA PRO A 54 -12.67 -23.07 -8.82
C PRO A 54 -12.10 -24.32 -8.12
N ALA A 55 -12.27 -25.50 -8.72
CA ALA A 55 -11.81 -26.77 -8.16
C ALA A 55 -10.47 -27.26 -8.73
N GLU A 56 -9.91 -26.56 -9.68
CA GLU A 56 -8.68 -26.97 -10.36
C GLU A 56 -7.45 -26.36 -9.67
N ILE A 57 -6.31 -27.03 -9.84
CA ILE A 57 -5.01 -26.49 -9.49
C ILE A 57 -4.54 -25.66 -10.69
N LEU A 58 -4.39 -24.36 -10.47
CA LEU A 58 -4.01 -23.43 -11.52
C LEU A 58 -2.53 -23.61 -11.92
N PRO A 59 -2.19 -23.37 -13.19
CA PRO A 59 -0.80 -23.33 -13.62
C PRO A 59 -0.04 -22.20 -12.95
N PRO A 60 1.29 -22.27 -12.82
CA PRO A 60 2.08 -21.33 -12.02
C PRO A 60 1.91 -19.85 -12.39
N TYR A 61 1.71 -19.55 -13.67
CA TYR A 61 1.52 -18.16 -14.14
C TYR A 61 0.15 -17.59 -13.71
N GLU A 62 -0.89 -18.41 -13.63
CA GLU A 62 -2.21 -18.01 -13.14
C GLU A 62 -2.21 -17.84 -11.62
N VAL A 63 -1.57 -18.77 -10.88
CA VAL A 63 -1.34 -18.62 -9.44
C VAL A 63 -0.60 -17.33 -9.14
N ALA A 64 0.43 -17.00 -9.93
CA ALA A 64 1.17 -15.76 -9.79
C ALA A 64 0.26 -14.53 -10.03
N ALA A 65 -0.62 -14.57 -11.02
CA ALA A 65 -1.57 -13.49 -11.29
C ALA A 65 -2.54 -13.29 -10.12
N VAL A 66 -3.13 -14.39 -9.58
CA VAL A 66 -4.04 -14.36 -8.44
C VAL A 66 -3.37 -13.79 -7.19
N ALA A 67 -2.13 -14.17 -6.90
CA ALA A 67 -1.41 -13.72 -5.71
C ALA A 67 -0.80 -12.31 -5.85
N ALA A 68 -0.38 -11.93 -7.07
CA ALA A 68 0.32 -10.67 -7.31
C ALA A 68 -0.59 -9.44 -7.17
N GLY A 69 -1.90 -9.55 -7.45
CA GLY A 69 -2.86 -8.46 -7.25
C GLY A 69 -2.90 -7.99 -5.80
N PRO A 70 -3.31 -8.82 -4.84
CA PRO A 70 -3.34 -8.48 -3.42
C PRO A 70 -1.97 -8.12 -2.86
N ALA A 71 -0.92 -8.85 -3.24
CA ALA A 71 0.46 -8.56 -2.80
C ALA A 71 0.92 -7.18 -3.28
N GLY A 72 0.70 -6.84 -4.55
CA GLY A 72 1.04 -5.55 -5.14
C GLY A 72 0.28 -4.40 -4.50
N TYR A 73 -1.02 -4.58 -4.23
CA TYR A 73 -1.83 -3.60 -3.52
C TYR A 73 -1.31 -3.31 -2.11
N LEU A 74 -1.03 -4.34 -1.31
CA LEU A 74 -0.48 -4.19 0.04
C LEU A 74 0.91 -3.56 0.02
N PHE A 75 1.75 -3.94 -0.94
CA PHE A 75 3.07 -3.35 -1.12
C PHE A 75 2.99 -1.86 -1.45
N ALA A 76 2.13 -1.48 -2.41
CA ALA A 76 1.90 -0.07 -2.75
C ALA A 76 1.42 0.72 -1.54
N HIS A 77 0.55 0.13 -0.72
CA HIS A 77 0.05 0.73 0.51
C HIS A 77 1.13 0.89 1.58
N ALA A 78 2.05 -0.07 1.71
CA ALA A 78 3.20 0.01 2.61
C ALA A 78 4.16 1.12 2.16
N LEU A 79 4.43 1.21 0.85
CA LEU A 79 5.31 2.21 0.26
C LEU A 79 4.74 3.63 0.39
N PHE A 80 3.43 3.79 0.18
CA PHE A 80 2.74 5.07 0.39
C PHE A 80 2.85 5.54 1.84
N GLY A 81 2.60 4.64 2.79
CA GLY A 81 2.75 4.94 4.21
C GLY A 81 4.18 5.35 4.57
N TYR A 82 5.18 4.66 4.05
CA TYR A 82 6.59 4.99 4.24
C TYR A 82 6.93 6.40 3.71
N ARG A 83 6.43 6.76 2.54
CA ARG A 83 6.66 8.09 1.94
C ARG A 83 6.03 9.22 2.75
N LEU A 84 4.87 8.98 3.39
CA LEU A 84 4.17 9.99 4.18
C LEU A 84 4.73 10.17 5.60
N THR A 85 5.10 9.06 6.26
CA THR A 85 5.42 9.06 7.70
C THR A 85 6.89 8.77 8.00
N GLY A 86 7.68 8.37 6.99
CA GLY A 86 9.05 7.90 7.17
C GLY A 86 9.16 6.56 7.92
N SER A 87 8.03 5.96 8.28
CA SER A 87 7.99 4.72 9.06
C SER A 87 7.40 3.57 8.25
N TRP A 88 8.02 2.39 8.32
CA TRP A 88 7.50 1.19 7.66
C TRP A 88 6.32 0.62 8.44
N TYR A 89 5.18 0.47 7.80
CA TYR A 89 4.04 -0.26 8.35
C TYR A 89 4.32 -1.78 8.29
N LYS A 90 4.91 -2.31 9.35
CA LYS A 90 5.32 -3.73 9.46
C LYS A 90 4.17 -4.69 9.14
N SER A 91 2.94 -4.38 9.57
CA SER A 91 1.76 -5.21 9.29
C SER A 91 1.46 -5.35 7.80
N LYS A 92 1.61 -4.28 7.01
CA LYS A 92 1.35 -4.31 5.57
C LYS A 92 2.47 -5.03 4.80
N LEU A 93 3.70 -4.88 5.26
CA LEU A 93 4.84 -5.60 4.69
C LEU A 93 4.73 -7.11 4.98
N LEU A 94 4.36 -7.47 6.21
CA LEU A 94 4.06 -8.86 6.58
C LEU A 94 2.89 -9.42 5.77
N GLY A 95 1.85 -8.62 5.52
CA GLY A 95 0.74 -9.01 4.66
C GLY A 95 1.17 -9.28 3.21
N THR A 96 2.05 -8.44 2.65
CA THR A 96 2.63 -8.66 1.32
C THR A 96 3.40 -9.97 1.27
N LEU A 97 4.26 -10.23 2.25
CA LEU A 97 5.02 -11.49 2.35
C LEU A 97 4.10 -12.69 2.52
N ALA A 98 3.03 -12.56 3.32
CA ALA A 98 2.03 -13.60 3.49
C ALA A 98 1.30 -13.91 2.18
N CYS A 99 0.91 -12.91 1.38
CA CYS A 99 0.32 -13.12 0.07
C CYS A 99 1.26 -13.86 -0.88
N VAL A 100 2.55 -13.52 -0.88
CA VAL A 100 3.56 -14.23 -1.68
C VAL A 100 3.70 -15.68 -1.23
N ALA A 101 3.77 -15.93 0.08
CA ALA A 101 3.86 -17.28 0.64
C ALA A 101 2.63 -18.13 0.29
N VAL A 102 1.43 -17.53 0.39
CA VAL A 102 0.17 -18.18 -0.02
C VAL A 102 0.18 -18.47 -1.52
N GLY A 103 0.73 -17.58 -2.34
CA GLY A 103 0.92 -17.84 -3.78
C GLY A 103 1.77 -19.09 -4.03
N PHE A 104 2.86 -19.29 -3.31
CA PHE A 104 3.65 -20.53 -3.41
C PHE A 104 2.85 -21.77 -3.00
N LEU A 105 2.05 -21.69 -1.93
CA LEU A 105 1.18 -22.78 -1.52
C LEU A 105 0.06 -23.04 -2.55
N GLY A 106 -0.35 -22.02 -3.28
CA GLY A 106 -1.35 -22.08 -4.34
C GLY A 106 -1.00 -23.02 -5.49
N LEU A 107 0.27 -23.38 -5.64
CA LEU A 107 0.72 -24.38 -6.62
C LEU A 107 0.23 -25.82 -6.30
N PHE A 108 -0.24 -26.05 -5.10
CA PHE A 108 -0.62 -27.37 -4.58
C PHE A 108 -2.08 -27.47 -4.15
N VAL A 109 -2.83 -26.37 -4.22
CA VAL A 109 -4.22 -26.29 -3.74
C VAL A 109 -5.16 -25.78 -4.84
N PRO A 110 -6.47 -26.13 -4.77
CA PRO A 110 -7.45 -25.61 -5.72
C PRO A 110 -7.55 -24.08 -5.69
N ALA A 111 -7.93 -23.48 -6.83
CA ALA A 111 -8.04 -22.03 -7.01
C ALA A 111 -8.91 -21.36 -5.95
N LEU A 112 -10.03 -21.96 -5.59
CA LEU A 112 -10.95 -21.43 -4.57
C LEU A 112 -10.31 -21.38 -3.18
N ALA A 113 -9.50 -22.40 -2.81
CA ALA A 113 -8.80 -22.44 -1.54
C ALA A 113 -7.68 -21.37 -1.50
N LEU A 114 -6.98 -21.17 -2.59
CA LEU A 114 -5.99 -20.10 -2.75
C LEU A 114 -6.64 -18.72 -2.54
N ALA A 115 -7.72 -18.43 -3.25
CA ALA A 115 -8.43 -17.16 -3.15
C ALA A 115 -8.99 -16.92 -1.73
N GLY A 116 -9.63 -17.94 -1.13
CA GLY A 116 -10.14 -17.86 0.25
C GLY A 116 -9.04 -17.55 1.26
N THR A 117 -7.87 -18.17 1.11
CA THR A 117 -6.72 -17.92 1.99
C THR A 117 -6.18 -16.49 1.82
N LEU A 118 -6.11 -15.98 0.58
CA LEU A 118 -5.73 -14.59 0.32
C LEU A 118 -6.69 -13.58 0.95
N VAL A 119 -8.01 -13.84 0.88
CA VAL A 119 -9.03 -13.00 1.54
C VAL A 119 -8.81 -12.99 3.05
N VAL A 120 -8.55 -14.14 3.68
CA VAL A 120 -8.27 -14.21 5.13
C VAL A 120 -7.03 -13.39 5.48
N VAL A 121 -5.97 -13.47 4.68
CA VAL A 121 -4.75 -12.65 4.88
C VAL A 121 -5.08 -11.17 4.81
N LEU A 122 -5.82 -10.72 3.78
CA LEU A 122 -6.22 -9.32 3.62
C LEU A 122 -7.05 -8.81 4.81
N VAL A 123 -8.06 -9.56 5.22
CA VAL A 123 -8.92 -9.22 6.37
C VAL A 123 -8.09 -9.12 7.65
N THR A 124 -7.17 -10.06 7.87
CA THR A 124 -6.29 -10.06 9.05
C THR A 124 -5.37 -8.83 9.06
N VAL A 125 -4.79 -8.46 7.92
CA VAL A 125 -3.92 -7.28 7.81
C VAL A 125 -4.71 -5.99 8.08
N ILE A 126 -5.93 -5.89 7.56
CA ILE A 126 -6.82 -4.75 7.77
C ILE A 126 -7.21 -4.66 9.26
N ALA A 127 -7.66 -5.76 9.86
CA ALA A 127 -8.03 -5.82 11.27
C ALA A 127 -6.84 -5.45 12.19
N ALA A 128 -5.65 -5.98 11.92
CA ALA A 128 -4.44 -5.63 12.65
C ALA A 128 -4.10 -4.13 12.53
N GLY A 129 -4.32 -3.53 11.36
CA GLY A 129 -4.16 -2.10 11.15
C GLY A 129 -5.10 -1.25 12.01
N TYR A 130 -6.37 -1.64 12.09
CA TYR A 130 -7.36 -0.95 12.93
C TYR A 130 -7.08 -1.09 14.43
N LEU A 131 -6.68 -2.27 14.89
CA LEU A 131 -6.36 -2.53 16.30
C LEU A 131 -5.08 -1.82 16.76
N SER A 132 -4.15 -1.57 15.84
CA SER A 132 -2.87 -0.88 16.12
C SER A 132 -2.96 0.64 15.97
N ALA A 133 -4.08 1.19 15.55
CA ALA A 133 -4.28 2.63 15.47
C ALA A 133 -4.31 3.21 16.91
N PRO A 134 -3.42 4.16 17.27
CA PRO A 134 -3.45 4.76 18.61
C PRO A 134 -4.77 5.52 18.78
N ARG A 135 -5.47 5.27 19.90
CA ARG A 135 -6.70 5.95 20.33
C ARG A 135 -6.47 7.43 20.72
N SER A 136 -5.70 8.14 19.92
CA SER A 136 -5.30 9.53 20.21
C SER A 136 -6.38 10.58 19.93
N GLN A 137 -7.56 10.19 19.48
CA GLN A 137 -8.62 11.15 19.15
C GLN A 137 -9.58 11.44 20.33
N GLU A 138 -9.63 10.61 21.36
CA GLU A 138 -10.51 10.89 22.52
C GLU A 138 -9.92 11.91 23.50
N GLN A 139 -8.59 12.08 23.53
CA GLN A 139 -7.95 13.04 24.44
C GLN A 139 -8.05 14.52 23.99
N GLY A 140 -8.38 14.78 22.74
CA GLY A 140 -8.53 16.15 22.23
C GLY A 140 -9.89 16.78 22.53
N ALA A 141 -10.92 15.96 22.77
CA ALA A 141 -12.28 16.46 23.03
C ALA A 141 -12.44 17.01 24.46
N ASP A 142 -11.71 16.46 25.44
CA ASP A 142 -11.81 16.85 26.84
C ASP A 142 -11.12 18.19 27.12
N LEU A 143 -10.22 18.65 26.26
CA LEU A 143 -9.54 19.95 26.43
C LEU A 143 -10.36 21.14 25.96
N TYR A 144 -11.46 20.91 25.23
CA TYR A 144 -12.36 21.99 24.75
C TYR A 144 -13.63 22.16 25.60
N GLN A 145 -13.81 21.37 26.66
CA GLN A 145 -14.98 21.44 27.55
C GLN A 145 -14.65 21.97 28.96
N GLY A 146 -13.43 22.50 29.17
CA GLY A 146 -13.00 23.11 30.42
C GLY A 146 -12.95 24.64 30.38
#